data_a66ed7c650dcff53b730a40dd30291c2
#
_entry.id   a66ed7c650dcff53b730a40dd30291c2
#
_cell.length_a   1.000
_cell.length_b   1.000
_cell.length_c   1.000
_cell.angle_alpha   90.00
_cell.angle_beta   90.00
_cell.angle_gamma   90.00
#
_symmetry.space_group_name_H-M   'P 1'
#
loop_
_entity.id
_entity.type
_entity.pdbx_description
1 polymer ?
#
loop_
_entity_poly.entity_id
_entity_poly.type
_entity_poly.pdbx_seq_one_letter_code
_entity_poly.pdbx_strand_id
1 'polypeptide(L)'
;AICKYLQNTFPGKNIFIPSNAQDLAKEDEWCNFIYGEVDETSLYVMRRHYDLKEIYGEAPEVVNSCREYLKRHFKVIDKHLEKNHTVLSGGFGIVDILLMSCLDWAIFYEFDLSKNITIYRERISKRAAYIKAMEINYSN
;
A
#
# COMPACT_ATOMS: atom_id res chain seq x y z
N ALA A 1 11.65 0.33 -7.18
CA ALA A 1 13.09 0.05 -7.40
C ALA A 1 13.88 0.09 -6.09
N ILE A 2 13.78 1.18 -5.30
CA ILE A 2 14.59 1.36 -4.07
C ILE A 2 14.34 0.24 -3.05
N CYS A 3 13.10 -0.12 -2.76
CA CYS A 3 12.77 -1.20 -1.82
C CYS A 3 13.36 -2.54 -2.26
N LYS A 4 13.27 -2.88 -3.56
CA LYS A 4 13.87 -4.11 -4.10
C LYS A 4 15.40 -4.10 -4.03
N TYR A 5 16.03 -2.97 -4.32
CA TYR A 5 17.47 -2.82 -4.16
C TYR A 5 17.90 -3.06 -2.71
N LEU A 6 17.25 -2.40 -1.76
CA LEU A 6 17.55 -2.56 -0.34
C LEU A 6 17.31 -3.98 0.15
N GLN A 7 16.21 -4.60 -0.22
CA GLN A 7 15.87 -5.99 0.11
C GLN A 7 16.97 -6.96 -0.35
N ASN A 8 17.44 -6.81 -1.58
CA ASN A 8 18.43 -7.72 -2.17
C ASN A 8 19.86 -7.45 -1.67
N THR A 9 20.19 -6.20 -1.38
CA THR A 9 21.54 -5.80 -0.96
C THR A 9 21.75 -5.99 0.56
N PHE A 10 20.68 -5.76 1.34
CA PHE A 10 20.72 -5.81 2.80
C PHE A 10 19.63 -6.72 3.35
N PRO A 11 19.71 -8.05 3.11
CA PRO A 11 18.67 -8.98 3.53
C PRO A 11 18.53 -8.98 5.05
N GLY A 12 17.36 -8.55 5.53
CA GLY A 12 17.02 -8.51 6.95
C GLY A 12 16.33 -9.80 7.41
N LYS A 13 16.53 -10.16 8.69
CA LYS A 13 15.91 -11.37 9.28
C LYS A 13 14.39 -11.27 9.42
N ASN A 14 13.83 -10.07 9.35
CA ASN A 14 12.41 -9.79 9.64
C ASN A 14 11.61 -9.39 8.38
N ILE A 15 12.18 -9.61 7.20
CA ILE A 15 11.54 -9.34 5.92
C ILE A 15 11.60 -10.59 5.05
N PHE A 16 10.47 -10.97 4.48
CA PHE A 16 10.41 -12.08 3.53
C PHE A 16 10.99 -11.63 2.18
N ILE A 17 11.89 -12.44 1.65
CA ILE A 17 12.53 -12.24 0.35
C ILE A 17 12.25 -13.47 -0.49
N PRO A 18 11.46 -13.36 -1.56
CA PRO A 18 11.22 -14.49 -2.46
C PRO A 18 12.53 -15.03 -3.06
N SER A 19 12.66 -16.36 -3.10
CA SER A 19 13.86 -17.03 -3.60
C SER A 19 13.61 -17.95 -4.80
N ASN A 20 12.34 -18.21 -5.11
CA ASN A 20 11.95 -19.01 -6.27
C ASN A 20 11.14 -18.18 -7.27
N ALA A 21 11.08 -18.62 -8.52
CA ALA A 21 10.45 -17.89 -9.61
C ALA A 21 8.95 -17.63 -9.39
N GLN A 22 8.23 -18.55 -8.75
CA GLN A 22 6.80 -18.39 -8.48
C GLN A 22 6.53 -17.28 -7.47
N ASP A 23 7.25 -17.26 -6.34
CA ASP A 23 7.11 -16.22 -5.32
C ASP A 23 7.59 -14.85 -5.82
N LEU A 24 8.65 -14.81 -6.64
CA LEU A 24 9.10 -13.59 -7.31
C LEU A 24 8.02 -13.03 -8.25
N ALA A 25 7.39 -13.88 -9.05
CA ALA A 25 6.29 -13.48 -9.92
C ALA A 25 5.09 -12.96 -9.12
N LYS A 26 4.78 -13.58 -7.97
CA LYS A 26 3.72 -13.09 -7.07
C LYS A 26 4.07 -11.78 -6.39
N GLU A 27 5.31 -11.58 -6.00
CA GLU A 27 5.76 -10.27 -5.48
C GLU A 27 5.61 -9.20 -6.55
N ASP A 28 6.03 -9.47 -7.78
CA ASP A 28 5.91 -8.51 -8.89
C ASP A 28 4.45 -8.23 -9.25
N GLU A 29 3.58 -9.24 -9.30
CA GLU A 29 2.14 -9.09 -9.51
C GLU A 29 1.52 -8.12 -8.49
N TRP A 30 1.76 -8.34 -7.20
CA TRP A 30 1.21 -7.50 -6.15
C TRP A 30 1.85 -6.11 -6.10
N CYS A 31 3.17 -5.99 -6.33
CA CYS A 31 3.82 -4.68 -6.41
C CYS A 31 3.24 -3.84 -7.55
N ASN A 32 3.06 -4.45 -8.73
CA ASN A 32 2.49 -3.75 -9.88
C ASN A 32 1.01 -3.41 -9.67
N PHE A 33 0.23 -4.31 -9.06
CA PHE A 33 -1.17 -4.05 -8.72
C PHE A 33 -1.29 -2.87 -7.75
N ILE A 34 -0.52 -2.86 -6.65
CA ILE A 34 -0.57 -1.79 -5.67
C ILE A 34 -0.11 -0.47 -6.29
N TYR A 35 1.02 -0.48 -7.00
CA TYR A 35 1.55 0.71 -7.64
C TYR A 35 0.63 1.26 -8.74
N GLY A 36 0.19 0.40 -9.65
CA GLY A 36 -0.60 0.83 -10.81
C GLY A 36 -2.04 1.20 -10.45
N GLU A 37 -2.71 0.35 -9.67
CA GLU A 37 -4.17 0.47 -9.47
C GLU A 37 -4.51 1.26 -8.19
N VAL A 38 -3.75 1.06 -7.12
CA VAL A 38 -4.05 1.70 -5.82
C VAL A 38 -3.37 3.06 -5.70
N ASP A 39 -2.08 3.14 -6.02
CA ASP A 39 -1.28 4.37 -5.89
C ASP A 39 -1.51 5.31 -7.09
N GLU A 40 -0.93 5.00 -8.25
CA GLU A 40 -0.84 5.92 -9.40
C GLU A 40 -2.21 6.28 -10.00
N THR A 41 -3.06 5.29 -10.25
CA THR A 41 -4.36 5.51 -10.91
C THR A 41 -5.41 6.10 -9.97
N SER A 42 -5.23 5.95 -8.66
CA SER A 42 -6.22 6.39 -7.67
C SER A 42 -5.70 7.48 -6.75
N LEU A 43 -4.87 7.14 -5.77
CA LEU A 43 -4.45 8.05 -4.70
C LEU A 43 -3.65 9.23 -5.25
N TYR A 44 -2.73 8.98 -6.18
CA TYR A 44 -1.91 10.04 -6.77
C TYR A 44 -2.74 10.99 -7.67
N VAL A 45 -3.69 10.47 -8.43
CA VAL A 45 -4.62 11.31 -9.22
C VAL A 45 -5.50 12.16 -8.30
N MET A 46 -6.01 11.58 -7.21
CA MET A 46 -6.75 12.34 -6.19
C MET A 46 -5.90 13.47 -5.62
N ARG A 47 -4.64 13.19 -5.24
CA ARG A 47 -3.71 14.22 -4.76
C ARG A 47 -3.57 15.37 -5.74
N ARG A 48 -3.39 15.09 -7.03
CA ARG A 48 -3.22 16.13 -8.05
C ARG A 48 -4.42 17.07 -8.15
N HIS A 49 -5.63 16.51 -8.12
CA HIS A 49 -6.86 17.25 -8.41
C HIS A 49 -7.65 17.69 -7.17
N TYR A 50 -7.19 17.31 -5.98
CA TYR A 50 -7.74 17.74 -4.69
C TYR A 50 -6.72 18.57 -3.90
N ASP A 51 -5.60 17.99 -3.45
CA ASP A 51 -4.61 18.69 -2.62
C ASP A 51 -3.77 19.72 -3.42
N LEU A 52 -3.39 19.37 -4.64
CA LEU A 52 -2.55 20.17 -5.52
C LEU A 52 -3.35 20.85 -6.65
N LYS A 53 -4.62 21.10 -6.40
CA LYS A 53 -5.54 21.67 -7.38
C LYS A 53 -5.10 23.04 -7.92
N GLU A 54 -4.40 23.84 -7.14
CA GLU A 54 -3.85 25.12 -7.57
C GLU A 54 -2.75 24.97 -8.65
N ILE A 55 -2.11 23.80 -8.71
CA ILE A 55 -1.07 23.49 -9.70
C ILE A 55 -1.64 22.76 -10.91
N TYR A 56 -2.51 21.75 -10.67
CA TYR A 56 -2.98 20.82 -11.69
C TYR A 56 -4.42 21.05 -12.15
N GLY A 57 -5.14 21.97 -11.51
CA GLY A 57 -6.56 22.19 -11.73
C GLY A 57 -7.45 21.30 -10.88
N GLU A 58 -8.53 21.87 -10.38
CA GLU A 58 -9.56 21.15 -9.64
C GLU A 58 -10.39 20.28 -10.59
N ALA A 59 -10.63 19.02 -10.24
CA ALA A 59 -11.42 18.08 -11.03
C ALA A 59 -12.24 17.13 -10.13
N PRO A 60 -13.36 17.58 -9.52
CA PRO A 60 -14.16 16.77 -8.59
C PRO A 60 -14.66 15.46 -9.19
N GLU A 61 -15.04 15.47 -10.46
CA GLU A 61 -15.50 14.27 -11.18
C GLU A 61 -14.39 13.19 -11.25
N VAL A 62 -13.17 13.63 -11.51
CA VAL A 62 -12.00 12.73 -11.53
C VAL A 62 -11.74 12.17 -10.15
N VAL A 63 -11.77 13.01 -9.10
CA VAL A 63 -11.59 12.59 -7.71
C VAL A 63 -12.64 11.57 -7.32
N ASN A 64 -13.91 11.79 -7.65
CA ASN A 64 -15.01 10.85 -7.37
C ASN A 64 -14.82 9.53 -8.12
N SER A 65 -14.42 9.59 -9.40
CA SER A 65 -14.12 8.39 -10.20
C SER A 65 -12.99 7.56 -9.58
N CYS A 66 -11.92 8.21 -9.13
CA CYS A 66 -10.81 7.55 -8.43
C CYS A 66 -11.24 6.92 -7.12
N ARG A 67 -12.13 7.56 -6.34
CA ARG A 67 -12.69 6.99 -5.11
C ARG A 67 -13.43 5.69 -5.40
N GLU A 68 -14.31 5.67 -6.39
CA GLU A 68 -15.07 4.46 -6.75
C GLU A 68 -14.15 3.37 -7.33
N TYR A 69 -13.13 3.74 -8.07
CA TYR A 69 -12.12 2.83 -8.60
C TYR A 69 -11.34 2.16 -7.45
N LEU A 70 -10.83 2.95 -6.51
CA LEU A 70 -10.07 2.46 -5.35
C LEU A 70 -10.90 1.52 -4.47
N LYS A 71 -12.19 1.85 -4.23
CA LYS A 71 -13.11 0.96 -3.49
C LYS A 71 -13.23 -0.43 -4.12
N ARG A 72 -13.21 -0.54 -5.45
CA ARG A 72 -13.23 -1.85 -6.14
C ARG A 72 -11.95 -2.65 -5.88
N HIS A 73 -10.80 -1.98 -5.89
CA HIS A 73 -9.50 -2.63 -5.64
C HIS A 73 -9.33 -3.02 -4.17
N PHE A 74 -9.85 -2.22 -3.26
CA PHE A 74 -9.90 -2.59 -1.84
C PHE A 74 -10.74 -3.85 -1.57
N LYS A 75 -11.78 -4.13 -2.34
CA LYS A 75 -12.50 -5.42 -2.23
C LYS A 75 -11.63 -6.62 -2.61
N VAL A 76 -10.74 -6.46 -3.60
CA VAL A 76 -9.78 -7.50 -3.99
C VAL A 76 -8.79 -7.74 -2.86
N ILE A 77 -8.22 -6.67 -2.30
CA ILE A 77 -7.28 -6.73 -1.18
C ILE A 77 -7.95 -7.34 0.06
N ASP A 78 -9.17 -6.89 0.40
CA ASP A 78 -9.92 -7.42 1.56
C ASP A 78 -10.17 -8.92 1.46
N LYS A 79 -10.62 -9.38 0.30
CA LYS A 79 -10.83 -10.81 0.04
C LYS A 79 -9.54 -11.63 0.14
N HIS A 80 -8.43 -11.06 -0.33
CA HIS A 80 -7.12 -11.70 -0.21
C HIS A 80 -6.68 -11.81 1.25
N LEU A 81 -6.83 -10.74 2.03
CA LEU A 81 -6.45 -10.67 3.44
C LEU A 81 -7.37 -11.46 4.38
N GLU A 82 -8.55 -11.89 3.93
CA GLU A 82 -9.44 -12.79 4.69
C GLU A 82 -8.72 -14.09 5.10
N LYS A 83 -7.83 -14.59 4.24
CA LYS A 83 -7.11 -15.87 4.42
C LYS A 83 -5.61 -15.71 4.63
N ASN A 84 -5.09 -14.49 4.52
CA ASN A 84 -3.66 -14.24 4.55
C ASN A 84 -3.30 -13.18 5.59
N HIS A 85 -2.27 -13.46 6.39
CA HIS A 85 -1.76 -12.51 7.38
C HIS A 85 -0.86 -11.42 6.77
N THR A 86 -0.22 -11.73 5.66
CA THR A 86 0.62 -10.83 4.87
C THR A 86 0.23 -10.98 3.40
N VAL A 87 0.62 -10.04 2.56
CA VAL A 87 0.24 -10.12 1.14
C VAL A 87 0.84 -11.36 0.48
N LEU A 88 2.08 -11.69 0.81
CA LEU A 88 2.70 -12.94 0.36
C LEU A 88 2.66 -14.00 1.47
N SER A 89 2.50 -15.26 1.09
CA SER A 89 2.42 -16.39 2.03
C SER A 89 3.69 -16.63 2.84
N GLY A 90 4.84 -16.19 2.32
CA GLY A 90 6.13 -16.33 2.98
C GLY A 90 6.37 -15.37 4.15
N GLY A 91 5.52 -14.37 4.33
CA GLY A 91 5.61 -13.40 5.42
C GLY A 91 5.67 -11.95 4.98
N PHE A 92 5.95 -11.07 5.93
CA PHE A 92 6.04 -9.63 5.70
C PHE A 92 7.17 -9.28 4.73
N GLY A 93 6.85 -8.61 3.63
CA GLY A 93 7.78 -8.23 2.58
C GLY A 93 7.59 -6.80 2.06
N ILE A 94 8.24 -6.47 0.96
CA ILE A 94 8.14 -5.14 0.35
C ILE A 94 6.72 -4.81 -0.10
N VAL A 95 5.95 -5.82 -0.48
CA VAL A 95 4.55 -5.65 -0.89
C VAL A 95 3.70 -5.10 0.26
N ASP A 96 3.95 -5.60 1.49
CA ASP A 96 3.26 -5.11 2.69
C ASP A 96 3.66 -3.67 3.01
N ILE A 97 4.90 -3.27 2.76
CA ILE A 97 5.37 -1.89 2.94
C ILE A 97 4.63 -0.96 1.97
N LEU A 98 4.55 -1.33 0.68
CA LEU A 98 3.84 -0.55 -0.34
C LEU A 98 2.34 -0.45 -0.03
N LEU A 99 1.71 -1.58 0.30
CA LEU A 99 0.28 -1.59 0.64
C LEU A 99 0.00 -0.72 1.87
N MET A 100 0.82 -0.83 2.92
CA MET A 100 0.65 -0.05 4.14
C MET A 100 0.73 1.45 3.88
N SER A 101 1.67 1.90 3.04
CA SER A 101 1.79 3.30 2.62
C SER A 101 0.51 3.80 1.93
N CYS A 102 -0.06 3.00 1.03
CA CYS A 102 -1.31 3.33 0.35
C CYS A 102 -2.52 3.34 1.30
N LEU A 103 -2.58 2.42 2.28
CA LEU A 103 -3.66 2.38 3.26
C LEU A 103 -3.62 3.59 4.20
N ASP A 104 -2.44 4.02 4.63
CA ASP A 104 -2.28 5.24 5.43
C ASP A 104 -2.73 6.48 4.66
N TRP A 105 -2.38 6.53 3.39
CA TRP A 105 -2.81 7.61 2.51
C TRP A 105 -4.33 7.57 2.23
N ALA A 106 -4.91 6.38 2.06
CA ALA A 106 -6.36 6.24 1.91
C ALA A 106 -7.13 6.73 3.15
N ILE A 107 -6.61 6.47 4.36
CA ILE A 107 -7.20 7.00 5.60
C ILE A 107 -7.14 8.54 5.63
N PHE A 108 -6.03 9.14 5.18
CA PHE A 108 -5.93 10.58 5.05
C PHE A 108 -7.03 11.17 4.15
N TYR A 109 -7.45 10.43 3.11
CA TYR A 109 -8.59 10.76 2.27
C TYR A 109 -9.95 10.26 2.78
N GLU A 110 -10.03 9.89 4.05
CA GLU A 110 -11.26 9.48 4.73
C GLU A 110 -11.94 8.25 4.08
N PHE A 111 -11.14 7.28 3.61
CA PHE A 111 -11.68 6.00 3.17
C PHE A 111 -11.98 5.10 4.37
N ASP A 112 -13.21 4.59 4.41
CA ASP A 112 -13.56 3.50 5.31
C ASP A 112 -12.90 2.20 4.83
N LEU A 113 -11.97 1.68 5.64
CA LEU A 113 -11.34 0.40 5.36
C LEU A 113 -12.24 -0.74 5.82
N SER A 114 -12.35 -1.76 4.98
CA SER A 114 -13.07 -2.98 5.33
C SER A 114 -12.39 -3.76 6.47
N LYS A 115 -13.12 -4.70 7.07
CA LYS A 115 -12.70 -5.41 8.29
C LYS A 115 -11.32 -6.07 8.16
N ASN A 116 -11.07 -6.81 7.08
CA ASN A 116 -9.81 -7.55 6.94
C ASN A 116 -8.64 -6.61 6.69
N ILE A 117 -8.84 -5.55 5.92
CA ILE A 117 -7.84 -4.49 5.71
C ILE A 117 -7.54 -3.77 7.02
N THR A 118 -8.55 -3.45 7.83
CA THR A 118 -8.37 -2.80 9.14
C THR A 118 -7.53 -3.69 10.08
N ILE A 119 -7.88 -4.97 10.21
CA ILE A 119 -7.14 -5.93 11.04
C ILE A 119 -5.69 -6.06 10.56
N TYR A 120 -5.49 -6.15 9.24
CA TYR A 120 -4.16 -6.20 8.64
C TYR A 120 -3.35 -4.95 8.99
N ARG A 121 -3.90 -3.76 8.75
CA ARG A 121 -3.25 -2.47 9.04
C ARG A 121 -2.87 -2.33 10.51
N GLU A 122 -3.79 -2.66 11.44
CA GLU A 122 -3.52 -2.65 12.87
C GLU A 122 -2.36 -3.57 13.28
N ARG A 123 -2.23 -4.71 12.64
CA ARG A 123 -1.12 -5.63 12.87
C ARG A 123 0.21 -5.08 12.37
N ILE A 124 0.23 -4.53 11.15
CA ILE A 124 1.46 -3.97 10.56
C ILE A 124 1.89 -2.70 11.29
N SER A 125 0.96 -1.85 11.72
CA SER A 125 1.27 -0.61 12.45
C SER A 125 1.93 -0.84 13.82
N LYS A 126 1.82 -2.03 14.40
CA LYS A 126 2.50 -2.41 15.66
C LYS A 126 3.97 -2.80 15.47
N ARG A 127 4.46 -2.90 14.23
CA ARG A 127 5.87 -3.22 13.99
C ARG A 127 6.76 -2.05 14.40
N ALA A 128 7.84 -2.35 15.14
CA ALA A 128 8.76 -1.32 15.61
C ALA A 128 9.33 -0.44 14.49
N ALA A 129 9.62 -1.04 13.32
CA ALA A 129 10.09 -0.29 12.16
C ALA A 129 9.04 0.69 11.60
N TYR A 130 7.75 0.31 11.62
CA TYR A 130 6.67 1.21 11.21
C TYR A 130 6.55 2.38 12.20
N ILE A 131 6.50 2.09 13.51
CA ILE A 131 6.41 3.12 14.56
C ILE A 131 7.57 4.11 14.41
N LYS A 132 8.80 3.61 14.28
CA LYS A 132 9.98 4.46 14.09
C LYS A 132 9.90 5.30 12.81
N ALA A 133 9.41 4.73 11.71
CA ALA A 133 9.23 5.48 10.46
C ALA A 133 8.20 6.61 10.61
N MET A 134 7.10 6.36 11.31
CA MET A 134 6.08 7.39 11.61
C MET A 134 6.65 8.50 12.50
N GLU A 135 7.40 8.15 13.54
CA GLU A 135 8.10 9.13 14.38
C GLU A 135 9.04 10.03 13.57
N ILE A 136 9.87 9.45 12.70
CA ILE A 136 10.84 10.20 11.89
C ILE A 136 10.16 11.14 10.89
N ASN A 137 9.05 10.72 10.29
CA ASN A 137 8.44 11.46 9.19
C ASN A 137 7.33 12.42 9.62
N TYR A 138 6.72 12.20 10.79
CA TYR A 138 5.51 12.94 11.21
C TYR A 138 5.56 13.50 12.65
N SER A 139 6.66 13.27 13.41
CA SER A 139 6.87 13.99 14.67
C SER A 139 7.41 15.38 14.35
N ASN A 140 6.61 16.39 14.69
CA ASN A 140 7.05 17.80 14.68
C ASN A 140 8.03 18.08 15.81
#